data_04dbcaf7b1b624ac890121d8650df377
#
_entry.id   04dbcaf7b1b624ac890121d8650df377
#
_cell.length_a   1.000
_cell.length_b   1.000
_cell.length_c   1.000
_cell.angle_alpha   90.00
_cell.angle_beta   90.00
_cell.angle_gamma   90.00
#
_symmetry.space_group_name_H-M   'P 1'
#
loop_
_entity.id
_entity.type
_entity.pdbx_description
1 polymer ?
#
loop_
_entity_poly.entity_id
_entity_poly.type
_entity_poly.pdbx_seq_one_letter_code
_entity_poly.pdbx_strand_id
1 'polypeptide(L)'
;LSSSDFSEQDAKVLAVSSDQYIAPSLWELGQAYQQTRNDLIQQGKKGSYREIAVIEGVSHTAIADAIKAYEQISADVIALYPTANHVGREVAKKLINAKERDEEAFNELVVALASNDEINALEADDKRAMLITKYLTAEPKTASKREAVLENDFISVQRNLKSGDVSIKINNKVMTDKRLEQLTKLLSAFN
;
A
#
# COMPACT_ATOMS: atom_id res chain seq x y z
N LEU A 1 -18.07 -26.50 -37.83
CA LEU A 1 -17.05 -25.65 -38.42
C LEU A 1 -15.74 -26.46 -38.52
N SER A 2 -15.29 -26.68 -39.76
CA SER A 2 -14.15 -27.52 -40.07
C SER A 2 -12.85 -26.79 -39.75
N SER A 3 -11.90 -27.46 -39.11
CA SER A 3 -10.58 -26.95 -38.70
C SER A 3 -9.61 -26.66 -39.86
N SER A 4 -10.07 -26.63 -41.11
CA SER A 4 -9.28 -26.47 -42.32
C SER A 4 -9.16 -25.05 -42.86
N ASP A 5 -9.80 -24.05 -42.22
CA ASP A 5 -9.83 -22.67 -42.70
C ASP A 5 -8.89 -21.71 -41.98
N PHE A 6 -7.99 -22.23 -41.14
CA PHE A 6 -6.98 -21.42 -40.47
C PHE A 6 -5.73 -21.31 -41.35
N SER A 7 -5.49 -20.14 -41.93
CA SER A 7 -4.31 -19.88 -42.75
C SER A 7 -3.05 -19.67 -41.88
N GLU A 8 -1.87 -19.96 -42.43
CA GLU A 8 -0.59 -19.66 -41.78
C GLU A 8 -0.45 -18.16 -41.43
N GLN A 9 -1.17 -17.32 -42.17
CA GLN A 9 -1.25 -15.86 -41.94
C GLN A 9 -2.09 -15.53 -40.72
N ASP A 10 -3.22 -16.25 -40.51
CA ASP A 10 -4.08 -16.09 -39.31
C ASP A 10 -3.33 -16.60 -38.08
N ALA A 11 -2.54 -17.66 -38.17
CA ALA A 11 -1.69 -18.12 -37.08
C ALA A 11 -0.60 -17.11 -36.68
N LYS A 12 0.01 -16.43 -37.68
CA LYS A 12 0.99 -15.36 -37.41
C LYS A 12 0.35 -14.14 -36.77
N VAL A 13 -0.83 -13.72 -37.22
CA VAL A 13 -1.58 -12.62 -36.64
C VAL A 13 -1.98 -12.92 -35.19
N LEU A 14 -2.44 -14.15 -34.93
CA LEU A 14 -2.78 -14.61 -33.57
C LEU A 14 -1.53 -14.68 -32.68
N ALA A 15 -0.38 -15.14 -33.17
CA ALA A 15 0.85 -15.18 -32.41
C ALA A 15 1.34 -13.77 -32.06
N VAL A 16 1.33 -12.82 -33.00
CA VAL A 16 1.73 -11.44 -32.77
C VAL A 16 0.76 -10.73 -31.79
N SER A 17 -0.56 -10.99 -31.91
CA SER A 17 -1.54 -10.43 -30.98
C SER A 17 -1.46 -11.08 -29.58
N SER A 18 -1.04 -12.36 -29.51
CA SER A 18 -0.79 -13.05 -28.23
C SER A 18 0.44 -12.50 -27.51
N ASP A 19 1.51 -12.17 -28.24
CA ASP A 19 2.72 -11.55 -27.66
C ASP A 19 2.49 -10.12 -27.16
N GLN A 20 1.43 -9.45 -27.64
CA GLN A 20 1.02 -8.13 -27.21
C GLN A 20 -0.08 -8.15 -26.11
N TYR A 21 -0.54 -9.34 -25.73
CA TYR A 21 -1.58 -9.46 -24.70
C TYR A 21 -1.01 -9.14 -23.33
N ILE A 22 -1.31 -7.95 -22.84
CA ILE A 22 -1.07 -7.57 -21.46
C ILE A 22 -2.27 -8.03 -20.64
N ALA A 23 -2.04 -8.94 -19.70
CA ALA A 23 -3.10 -9.40 -18.80
C ALA A 23 -3.68 -8.20 -18.00
N PRO A 24 -5.01 -8.12 -17.84
CA PRO A 24 -5.61 -7.04 -17.07
C PRO A 24 -5.09 -7.03 -15.63
N SER A 25 -4.87 -5.85 -15.10
CA SER A 25 -4.45 -5.66 -13.71
C SER A 25 -5.54 -6.05 -12.72
N LEU A 26 -5.16 -6.22 -11.45
CA LEU A 26 -6.11 -6.49 -10.36
C LEU A 26 -7.22 -5.43 -10.30
N TRP A 27 -6.87 -4.16 -10.51
CA TRP A 27 -7.81 -3.04 -10.48
C TRP A 27 -8.80 -3.07 -11.65
N GLU A 28 -8.33 -3.34 -12.87
CA GLU A 28 -9.17 -3.48 -14.07
C GLU A 28 -10.08 -4.72 -13.96
N LEU A 29 -9.58 -5.83 -13.44
CA LEU A 29 -10.42 -6.99 -13.12
C LEU A 29 -11.50 -6.63 -12.09
N GLY A 30 -11.17 -5.84 -11.07
CA GLY A 30 -12.14 -5.34 -10.10
C GLY A 30 -13.24 -4.52 -10.73
N GLN A 31 -12.90 -3.65 -11.67
CA GLN A 31 -13.86 -2.87 -12.46
C GLN A 31 -14.79 -3.77 -13.28
N ALA A 32 -14.23 -4.76 -13.98
CA ALA A 32 -15.00 -5.71 -14.78
C ALA A 32 -15.95 -6.54 -13.91
N TYR A 33 -15.46 -7.06 -12.77
CA TYR A 33 -16.28 -7.84 -11.84
C TYR A 33 -17.38 -7.02 -11.17
N GLN A 34 -17.13 -5.74 -10.90
CA GLN A 34 -18.15 -4.83 -10.40
C GLN A 34 -19.24 -4.58 -11.45
N GLN A 35 -18.87 -4.51 -12.74
CA GLN A 35 -19.84 -4.42 -13.82
C GLN A 35 -20.70 -5.69 -13.91
N THR A 36 -20.07 -6.88 -13.90
CA THR A 36 -20.78 -8.17 -13.86
C THR A 36 -21.75 -8.25 -12.66
N ARG A 37 -21.33 -7.74 -11.50
CA ARG A 37 -22.19 -7.64 -10.32
C ARG A 37 -23.43 -6.79 -10.56
N ASN A 38 -23.23 -5.61 -11.13
CA ASN A 38 -24.33 -4.69 -11.43
C ASN A 38 -25.33 -5.29 -12.43
N ASP A 39 -24.84 -5.96 -13.46
CA ASP A 39 -25.66 -6.64 -14.46
C ASP A 39 -26.50 -7.77 -13.84
N LEU A 40 -25.91 -8.55 -12.92
CA LEU A 40 -26.63 -9.58 -12.16
C LEU A 40 -27.74 -8.98 -11.31
N ILE A 41 -27.49 -7.89 -10.61
CA ILE A 41 -28.47 -7.18 -9.78
C ILE A 41 -29.61 -6.66 -10.65
N GLN A 42 -29.32 -6.08 -11.82
CA GLN A 42 -30.35 -5.63 -12.77
C GLN A 42 -31.23 -6.79 -13.29
N GLN A 43 -30.68 -8.00 -13.39
CA GLN A 43 -31.41 -9.22 -13.74
C GLN A 43 -32.18 -9.83 -12.56
N GLY A 44 -32.22 -9.16 -11.40
CA GLY A 44 -32.92 -9.66 -10.20
C GLY A 44 -32.17 -10.75 -9.43
N LYS A 45 -30.88 -10.98 -9.74
CA LYS A 45 -29.98 -11.90 -9.01
C LYS A 45 -29.30 -11.18 -7.84
N LYS A 46 -28.64 -11.95 -6.95
CA LYS A 46 -28.02 -11.38 -5.76
C LYS A 46 -26.72 -10.62 -6.05
N GLY A 47 -26.02 -10.90 -7.15
CA GLY A 47 -24.72 -10.34 -7.47
C GLY A 47 -23.65 -10.69 -6.41
N SER A 48 -23.74 -11.90 -5.85
CA SER A 48 -22.76 -12.36 -4.86
C SER A 48 -21.43 -12.71 -5.51
N TYR A 49 -20.33 -12.61 -4.77
CA TYR A 49 -18.99 -12.98 -5.27
C TYR A 49 -18.91 -14.42 -5.77
N ARG A 50 -19.75 -15.33 -5.23
CA ARG A 50 -19.85 -16.71 -5.71
C ARG A 50 -20.51 -16.81 -7.06
N GLU A 51 -21.56 -16.04 -7.31
CA GLU A 51 -22.23 -16.00 -8.63
C GLU A 51 -21.29 -15.44 -9.70
N ILE A 52 -20.57 -14.35 -9.37
CA ILE A 52 -19.56 -13.77 -10.27
C ILE A 52 -18.45 -14.79 -10.53
N ALA A 53 -17.95 -15.46 -9.50
CA ALA A 53 -16.88 -16.45 -9.59
C ALA A 53 -17.23 -17.62 -10.54
N VAL A 54 -18.50 -18.05 -10.54
CA VAL A 54 -19.00 -19.08 -11.48
C VAL A 54 -18.99 -18.57 -12.91
N ILE A 55 -19.40 -17.33 -13.14
CA ILE A 55 -19.46 -16.72 -14.49
C ILE A 55 -18.05 -16.51 -15.04
N GLU A 56 -17.15 -15.97 -14.23
CA GLU A 56 -15.79 -15.59 -14.63
C GLU A 56 -14.80 -16.77 -14.59
N GLY A 57 -15.20 -17.91 -14.03
CA GLY A 57 -14.34 -19.10 -13.94
C GLY A 57 -13.14 -18.96 -12.96
N VAL A 58 -13.26 -18.08 -11.96
CA VAL A 58 -12.21 -17.81 -10.98
C VAL A 58 -12.69 -18.03 -9.54
N SER A 59 -11.78 -18.01 -8.56
CA SER A 59 -12.16 -18.17 -7.16
C SER A 59 -12.93 -16.94 -6.63
N HIS A 60 -13.88 -17.14 -5.73
CA HIS A 60 -14.61 -16.04 -5.07
C HIS A 60 -13.68 -15.11 -4.27
N THR A 61 -12.55 -15.60 -3.79
CA THR A 61 -11.54 -14.79 -3.12
C THR A 61 -10.84 -13.85 -4.11
N ALA A 62 -10.55 -14.32 -5.34
CA ALA A 62 -9.99 -13.45 -6.37
C ALA A 62 -10.96 -12.32 -6.75
N ILE A 63 -12.26 -12.63 -6.86
CA ILE A 63 -13.33 -11.63 -7.09
C ILE A 63 -13.33 -10.60 -5.95
N ALA A 64 -13.34 -11.06 -4.69
CA ALA A 64 -13.38 -10.18 -3.53
C ALA A 64 -12.16 -9.24 -3.46
N ASP A 65 -10.95 -9.77 -3.69
CA ASP A 65 -9.71 -8.99 -3.68
C ASP A 65 -9.69 -7.94 -4.80
N ALA A 66 -10.15 -8.31 -6.00
CA ALA A 66 -10.18 -7.42 -7.15
C ALA A 66 -11.23 -6.30 -6.97
N ILE A 67 -12.45 -6.63 -6.56
CA ILE A 67 -13.49 -5.64 -6.29
C ILE A 67 -13.07 -4.70 -5.16
N LYS A 68 -12.49 -5.23 -4.08
CA LYS A 68 -11.97 -4.41 -2.97
C LYS A 68 -10.89 -3.44 -3.47
N ALA A 69 -9.97 -3.89 -4.33
CA ALA A 69 -8.95 -3.03 -4.90
C ALA A 69 -9.57 -1.90 -5.74
N TYR A 70 -10.57 -2.21 -6.58
CA TYR A 70 -11.26 -1.22 -7.39
C TYR A 70 -12.06 -0.19 -6.57
N GLU A 71 -12.79 -0.66 -5.54
CA GLU A 71 -13.62 0.22 -4.69
C GLU A 71 -12.79 1.12 -3.76
N GLN A 72 -11.64 0.64 -3.29
CA GLN A 72 -10.85 1.33 -2.26
C GLN A 72 -9.69 2.17 -2.82
N ILE A 73 -9.14 1.80 -3.98
CA ILE A 73 -8.02 2.49 -4.61
C ILE A 73 -8.56 3.35 -5.76
N SER A 74 -8.40 4.67 -5.66
CA SER A 74 -8.87 5.58 -6.69
C SER A 74 -8.04 5.49 -7.98
N ALA A 75 -8.64 5.90 -9.09
CA ALA A 75 -7.96 5.97 -10.38
C ALA A 75 -6.70 6.88 -10.33
N ASP A 76 -6.72 7.94 -9.52
CA ASP A 76 -5.58 8.84 -9.34
C ASP A 76 -4.38 8.12 -8.73
N VAL A 77 -4.62 7.22 -7.77
CA VAL A 77 -3.55 6.38 -7.19
C VAL A 77 -2.98 5.44 -8.24
N ILE A 78 -3.84 4.80 -9.04
CA ILE A 78 -3.39 3.91 -10.13
C ILE A 78 -2.57 4.68 -11.17
N ALA A 79 -2.96 5.91 -11.51
CA ALA A 79 -2.28 6.76 -12.48
C ALA A 79 -0.86 7.18 -12.06
N LEU A 80 -0.50 7.09 -10.77
CA LEU A 80 0.87 7.32 -10.31
C LEU A 80 1.83 6.23 -10.80
N TYR A 81 1.35 5.00 -10.95
CA TYR A 81 2.17 3.86 -11.34
C TYR A 81 2.43 3.84 -12.85
N PRO A 82 3.58 3.33 -13.30
CA PRO A 82 3.88 3.19 -14.74
C PRO A 82 2.83 2.38 -15.48
N THR A 83 2.33 1.32 -14.86
CA THR A 83 1.18 0.54 -15.32
C THR A 83 0.35 0.07 -14.13
N ALA A 84 -0.94 -0.16 -14.34
CA ALA A 84 -1.84 -0.68 -13.29
C ALA A 84 -1.40 -2.07 -12.78
N ASN A 85 -0.64 -2.83 -13.57
CA ASN A 85 -0.12 -4.15 -13.18
C ASN A 85 0.90 -4.11 -12.03
N HIS A 86 1.53 -2.97 -11.76
CA HIS A 86 2.38 -2.81 -10.57
C HIS A 86 1.59 -2.81 -9.26
N VAL A 87 0.26 -2.62 -9.32
CA VAL A 87 -0.63 -2.68 -8.17
C VAL A 87 -1.24 -4.08 -8.06
N GLY A 88 -0.41 -5.07 -7.79
CA GLY A 88 -0.86 -6.42 -7.48
C GLY A 88 -1.48 -6.53 -6.08
N ARG A 89 -1.95 -7.73 -5.71
CA ARG A 89 -2.69 -7.99 -4.46
C ARG A 89 -2.00 -7.46 -3.20
N GLU A 90 -0.70 -7.69 -3.05
CA GLU A 90 0.05 -7.26 -1.87
C GLU A 90 0.22 -5.74 -1.80
N VAL A 91 0.45 -5.11 -2.95
CA VAL A 91 0.54 -3.64 -3.03
C VAL A 91 -0.83 -3.03 -2.72
N ALA A 92 -1.90 -3.55 -3.32
CA ALA A 92 -3.27 -3.11 -3.07
C ALA A 92 -3.62 -3.16 -1.57
N LYS A 93 -3.32 -4.26 -0.87
CA LYS A 93 -3.53 -4.36 0.57
C LYS A 93 -2.79 -3.28 1.35
N LYS A 94 -1.52 -3.03 1.00
CA LYS A 94 -0.71 -2.00 1.68
C LYS A 94 -1.29 -0.60 1.46
N LEU A 95 -1.72 -0.28 0.24
CA LEU A 95 -2.33 1.00 -0.10
C LEU A 95 -3.65 1.20 0.65
N ILE A 96 -4.51 0.19 0.66
CA ILE A 96 -5.78 0.22 1.39
C ILE A 96 -5.54 0.44 2.88
N ASN A 97 -4.63 -0.32 3.50
CA ASN A 97 -4.30 -0.15 4.91
C ASN A 97 -3.71 1.24 5.22
N ALA A 98 -2.91 1.80 4.30
CA ALA A 98 -2.35 3.14 4.47
C ALA A 98 -3.46 4.20 4.41
N LYS A 99 -4.40 4.08 3.47
CA LYS A 99 -5.57 4.95 3.35
C LYS A 99 -6.50 4.84 4.55
N GLU A 100 -6.84 3.62 5.00
CA GLU A 100 -7.69 3.37 6.17
C GLU A 100 -7.09 3.94 7.46
N ARG A 101 -5.75 4.02 7.55
CA ARG A 101 -5.04 4.57 8.70
C ARG A 101 -5.16 6.09 8.81
N ASP A 102 -5.01 6.80 7.70
CA ASP A 102 -5.09 8.26 7.61
C ASP A 102 -5.38 8.66 6.16
N GLU A 103 -6.66 8.83 5.84
CA GLU A 103 -7.12 9.11 4.48
C GLU A 103 -6.69 10.51 4.01
N GLU A 104 -6.67 11.50 4.90
CA GLU A 104 -6.29 12.87 4.56
C GLU A 104 -4.81 12.94 4.19
N ALA A 105 -3.94 12.41 5.05
CA ALA A 105 -2.50 12.35 4.77
C ALA A 105 -2.18 11.50 3.54
N PHE A 106 -2.92 10.41 3.31
CA PHE A 106 -2.75 9.58 2.12
C PHE A 106 -3.08 10.36 0.84
N ASN A 107 -4.18 11.10 0.82
CA ASN A 107 -4.58 11.90 -0.34
C ASN A 107 -3.61 13.06 -0.61
N GLU A 108 -3.08 13.71 0.43
CA GLU A 108 -2.00 14.71 0.29
C GLU A 108 -0.75 14.11 -0.36
N LEU A 109 -0.35 12.90 0.04
CA LEU A 109 0.78 12.19 -0.55
C LEU A 109 0.53 11.84 -2.03
N VAL A 110 -0.69 11.45 -2.40
CA VAL A 110 -1.07 11.19 -3.81
C VAL A 110 -0.87 12.43 -4.65
N VAL A 111 -1.36 13.59 -4.19
CA VAL A 111 -1.19 14.88 -4.90
C VAL A 111 0.29 15.27 -5.00
N ALA A 112 1.03 15.13 -3.92
CA ALA A 112 2.46 15.45 -3.89
C ALA A 112 3.27 14.56 -4.84
N LEU A 113 2.96 13.27 -4.92
CA LEU A 113 3.64 12.33 -5.82
C LEU A 113 3.29 12.56 -7.29
N ALA A 114 2.05 12.95 -7.60
CA ALA A 114 1.65 13.29 -8.96
C ALA A 114 2.46 14.45 -9.54
N SER A 115 2.90 15.39 -8.68
CA SER A 115 3.69 16.56 -9.04
C SER A 115 5.20 16.37 -8.83
N ASN A 116 5.67 15.16 -8.53
CA ASN A 116 7.08 14.89 -8.23
C ASN A 116 7.86 14.52 -9.49
N ASP A 117 8.54 15.52 -10.07
CA ASP A 117 9.30 15.35 -11.30
C ASP A 117 10.46 14.35 -11.17
N GLU A 118 11.10 14.24 -9.99
CA GLU A 118 12.21 13.31 -9.78
C GLU A 118 11.77 11.85 -9.86
N ILE A 119 10.59 11.53 -9.30
CA ILE A 119 10.02 10.17 -9.37
C ILE A 119 9.48 9.91 -10.77
N ASN A 120 8.83 10.92 -11.38
CA ASN A 120 8.23 10.79 -12.69
C ASN A 120 9.28 10.63 -13.81
N ALA A 121 10.48 11.19 -13.64
CA ALA A 121 11.61 11.08 -14.57
C ALA A 121 12.37 9.74 -14.47
N LEU A 122 12.02 8.84 -13.55
CA LEU A 122 12.69 7.55 -13.44
C LEU A 122 12.33 6.65 -14.63
N GLU A 123 13.34 6.24 -15.39
CA GLU A 123 13.17 5.37 -16.57
C GLU A 123 12.82 3.91 -16.22
N ALA A 124 13.24 3.44 -15.03
CA ALA A 124 12.99 2.07 -14.59
C ALA A 124 11.62 1.95 -13.90
N ASP A 125 10.64 1.40 -14.60
CA ASP A 125 9.25 1.26 -14.15
C ASP A 125 9.12 0.55 -12.79
N ASP A 126 9.80 -0.56 -12.59
CA ASP A 126 9.78 -1.30 -11.32
C ASP A 126 10.31 -0.46 -10.15
N LYS A 127 11.38 0.31 -10.38
CA LYS A 127 11.96 1.18 -9.37
C LYS A 127 11.04 2.33 -9.03
N ARG A 128 10.41 2.92 -10.05
CA ARG A 128 9.39 3.96 -9.88
C ARG A 128 8.20 3.44 -9.07
N ALA A 129 7.63 2.30 -9.46
CA ALA A 129 6.51 1.66 -8.76
C ALA A 129 6.85 1.32 -7.29
N MET A 130 8.05 0.80 -7.03
CA MET A 130 8.53 0.51 -5.68
C MET A 130 8.63 1.79 -4.82
N LEU A 131 9.14 2.88 -5.37
CA LEU A 131 9.25 4.15 -4.66
C LEU A 131 7.87 4.74 -4.36
N ILE A 132 6.96 4.77 -5.33
CA ILE A 132 5.58 5.22 -5.14
C ILE A 132 4.92 4.44 -4.01
N THR A 133 4.99 3.10 -4.06
CA THR A 133 4.45 2.23 -3.01
C THR A 133 5.07 2.57 -1.65
N LYS A 134 6.40 2.72 -1.58
CA LYS A 134 7.10 3.06 -0.35
C LYS A 134 6.65 4.40 0.25
N TYR A 135 6.46 5.42 -0.57
CA TYR A 135 5.99 6.73 -0.10
C TYR A 135 4.54 6.68 0.38
N LEU A 136 3.64 6.09 -0.40
CA LEU A 136 2.22 6.01 -0.05
C LEU A 136 1.96 5.13 1.18
N THR A 137 2.79 4.10 1.41
CA THR A 137 2.62 3.15 2.52
C THR A 137 3.57 3.42 3.69
N ALA A 138 4.42 4.43 3.58
CA ALA A 138 5.27 4.84 4.68
C ALA A 138 4.40 5.06 5.92
N GLU A 139 4.76 4.42 7.01
CA GLU A 139 4.17 4.85 8.27
C GLU A 139 4.54 6.31 8.44
N PRO A 140 3.56 7.20 8.75
CA PRO A 140 3.93 8.54 9.13
C PRO A 140 5.02 8.32 10.17
N LYS A 141 6.20 8.90 9.94
CA LYS A 141 7.13 9.07 11.05
C LYS A 141 6.26 9.80 12.05
N THR A 142 5.70 9.06 12.99
CA THR A 142 5.09 9.68 14.15
C THR A 142 6.18 10.61 14.59
N ALA A 143 6.03 11.90 14.31
CA ALA A 143 6.76 12.93 15.00
C ALA A 143 6.52 12.50 16.43
N SER A 144 7.53 11.89 17.02
CA SER A 144 7.35 11.15 18.26
C SER A 144 6.72 12.19 19.15
N LYS A 145 5.48 11.95 19.60
CA LYS A 145 4.85 12.81 20.59
C LYS A 145 5.65 12.75 21.88
N ARG A 146 6.96 12.79 21.71
CA ARG A 146 7.98 12.79 22.74
C ARG A 146 8.60 14.17 22.72
N GLU A 147 8.31 14.87 23.75
CA GLU A 147 8.96 16.13 24.06
C GLU A 147 10.37 15.81 24.56
N ALA A 148 11.39 16.38 23.94
CA ALA A 148 12.74 16.34 24.46
C ALA A 148 12.81 17.27 25.68
N VAL A 149 12.83 16.68 26.86
CA VAL A 149 12.95 17.43 28.13
C VAL A 149 14.40 17.84 28.37
N LEU A 150 15.35 16.99 27.97
CA LEU A 150 16.78 17.24 28.03
C LEU A 150 17.47 16.46 26.92
N GLU A 151 18.32 17.12 26.15
CA GLU A 151 19.11 16.46 25.11
C GLU A 151 20.51 17.07 25.05
N ASN A 152 21.52 16.23 25.28
CA ASN A 152 22.93 16.57 25.08
C ASN A 152 23.69 15.29 24.67
N ASP A 153 24.99 15.41 24.39
CA ASP A 153 25.83 14.31 23.90
C ASP A 153 25.86 13.05 24.80
N PHE A 154 25.45 13.19 26.06
CA PHE A 154 25.56 12.14 27.07
C PHE A 154 24.20 11.65 27.60
N ILE A 155 23.16 12.49 27.57
CA ILE A 155 21.88 12.21 28.18
C ILE A 155 20.76 12.69 27.24
N SER A 156 19.80 11.81 26.99
CA SER A 156 18.54 12.14 26.31
C SER A 156 17.37 11.75 27.21
N VAL A 157 16.55 12.72 27.58
CA VAL A 157 15.31 12.54 28.33
C VAL A 157 14.16 12.93 27.43
N GLN A 158 13.28 11.98 27.16
CA GLN A 158 12.11 12.17 26.29
C GLN A 158 10.85 11.81 27.04
N ARG A 159 9.84 12.67 26.96
CA ARG A 159 8.50 12.44 27.51
C ARG A 159 7.53 12.10 26.38
N ASN A 160 6.81 11.00 26.51
CA ASN A 160 5.69 10.67 25.62
C ASN A 160 4.48 11.53 26.01
N LEU A 161 4.07 12.47 25.15
CA LEU A 161 2.97 13.39 25.42
C LEU A 161 1.59 12.70 25.47
N LYS A 162 1.49 11.48 24.91
CA LYS A 162 0.21 10.72 24.91
C LYS A 162 0.06 9.83 26.13
N SER A 163 1.10 9.09 26.52
CA SER A 163 1.06 8.17 27.68
C SER A 163 1.59 8.81 28.95
N GLY A 164 2.34 9.90 28.85
CA GLY A 164 3.03 10.54 29.99
C GLY A 164 4.36 9.86 30.36
N ASP A 165 4.70 8.73 29.73
CA ASP A 165 5.90 7.98 30.03
C ASP A 165 7.18 8.79 29.76
N VAL A 166 8.14 8.67 30.66
CA VAL A 166 9.46 9.30 30.52
C VAL A 166 10.51 8.23 30.21
N SER A 167 11.23 8.44 29.11
CA SER A 167 12.34 7.61 28.69
C SER A 167 13.67 8.34 28.90
N ILE A 168 14.58 7.77 29.66
CA ILE A 168 15.89 8.33 29.95
C ILE A 168 16.94 7.42 29.31
N LYS A 169 17.75 7.97 28.43
CA LYS A 169 18.92 7.29 27.85
C LYS A 169 20.17 8.01 28.32
N ILE A 170 21.08 7.29 28.93
CA ILE A 170 22.35 7.84 29.42
C ILE A 170 23.49 7.05 28.79
N ASN A 171 24.49 7.76 28.26
CA ASN A 171 25.68 7.15 27.69
C ASN A 171 26.49 6.46 28.81
N ASN A 172 26.92 5.21 28.57
CA ASN A 172 27.69 4.41 29.52
C ASN A 172 29.03 5.08 29.90
N LYS A 173 29.60 5.91 29.03
CA LYS A 173 30.84 6.66 29.31
C LYS A 173 30.74 7.64 30.51
N VAL A 174 29.51 8.10 30.80
CA VAL A 174 29.26 9.02 31.90
C VAL A 174 28.54 8.37 33.08
N MET A 175 28.04 7.14 32.92
CA MET A 175 27.34 6.39 33.96
C MET A 175 28.36 5.58 34.77
N THR A 176 28.82 6.16 35.89
CA THR A 176 29.63 5.46 36.88
C THR A 176 28.75 4.71 37.88
N ASP A 177 29.28 3.69 38.56
CA ASP A 177 28.53 2.90 39.57
C ASP A 177 27.93 3.80 40.66
N LYS A 178 28.66 4.81 41.11
CA LYS A 178 28.20 5.78 42.09
C LYS A 178 27.01 6.61 41.55
N ARG A 179 27.02 6.99 40.28
CA ARG A 179 25.91 7.73 39.64
C ARG A 179 24.69 6.82 39.43
N LEU A 180 24.91 5.57 39.09
CA LEU A 180 23.85 4.58 38.95
C LEU A 180 23.16 4.34 40.31
N GLU A 181 23.90 4.22 41.39
CA GLU A 181 23.37 4.09 42.74
C GLU A 181 22.55 5.32 43.18
N GLN A 182 23.02 6.52 42.87
CA GLN A 182 22.29 7.75 43.13
C GLN A 182 20.99 7.82 42.34
N LEU A 183 21.02 7.47 41.04
CA LEU A 183 19.82 7.41 40.19
C LEU A 183 18.81 6.39 40.73
N THR A 184 19.28 5.21 41.13
CA THR A 184 18.43 4.16 41.72
C THR A 184 17.77 4.63 43.00
N LYS A 185 18.48 5.32 43.89
CA LYS A 185 17.90 5.92 45.10
C LYS A 185 16.86 6.97 44.78
N LEU A 186 17.11 7.78 43.76
CA LEU A 186 16.17 8.83 43.34
C LEU A 186 14.89 8.23 42.74
N LEU A 187 15.02 7.18 41.92
CA LEU A 187 13.88 6.49 41.32
C LEU A 187 13.08 5.68 42.37
N SER A 188 13.72 5.10 43.36
CA SER A 188 13.05 4.37 44.44
C SER A 188 12.22 5.29 45.36
N ALA A 189 12.43 6.60 45.32
CA ALA A 189 11.62 7.57 46.08
C ALA A 189 10.23 7.86 45.42
N PHE A 190 9.99 7.34 44.20
CA PHE A 190 8.69 7.46 43.53
C PHE A 190 7.75 6.26 43.79
N ASN A 191 8.12 5.30 44.60
CA ASN A 191 7.30 4.17 45.01
C ASN A 191 6.54 4.44 46.30
#